data_9c560003857465d341aa1791e3c943b7
#
_entry.id   9c560003857465d341aa1791e3c943b7
#
_cell.length_a   1.000
_cell.length_b   1.000
_cell.length_c   1.000
_cell.angle_alpha   90.00
_cell.angle_beta   90.00
_cell.angle_gamma   90.00
#
_symmetry.space_group_name_H-M   'P 1'
#
loop_
_entity.id
_entity.type
_entity.pdbx_description
1 polymer ?
#
loop_
_entity_poly.entity_id
_entity_poly.type
_entity_poly.pdbx_seq_one_letter_code
_entity_poly.pdbx_strand_id
1 'polypeptide(L)'
;AFADKASFEAKVIRVLEENEVELICLAGFMRVLSEDFVASFPHKIINIHPSLLPAFPGLQVQQKAIEYGVRHTGCTVHFVVPEVDAGPIILQAVVPIEQGDTAETLAARILEKEHLVYPKAVKLFAQGRLSIEGRRVLISEEGKDNA
;
A
#
# COMPACT_ATOMS: atom_id res chain seq x y z
N ALA A 1 6.28 1.82 -27.24
CA ALA A 1 7.15 1.29 -26.22
C ALA A 1 8.17 2.32 -25.78
N PHE A 2 8.63 2.21 -24.53
CA PHE A 2 9.57 3.15 -23.95
C PHE A 2 10.95 2.49 -23.85
N ALA A 3 12.00 3.27 -24.18
CA ALA A 3 13.36 2.75 -24.21
C ALA A 3 13.86 2.40 -22.81
N ASP A 4 13.37 3.09 -21.78
CA ASP A 4 13.82 2.85 -20.41
C ASP A 4 12.74 3.25 -19.39
N LYS A 5 13.04 2.96 -18.14
CA LYS A 5 12.12 3.25 -17.03
C LYS A 5 11.86 4.73 -16.87
N ALA A 6 12.90 5.56 -17.03
CA ALA A 6 12.76 7.01 -16.85
C ALA A 6 11.80 7.60 -17.87
N SER A 7 11.90 7.18 -19.14
CA SER A 7 10.99 7.65 -20.20
C SER A 7 9.56 7.22 -19.94
N PHE A 8 9.38 5.98 -19.49
CA PHE A 8 8.06 5.45 -19.14
C PHE A 8 7.45 6.26 -17.99
N GLU A 9 8.20 6.45 -16.93
CA GLU A 9 7.68 7.18 -15.76
C GLU A 9 7.38 8.65 -16.09
N ALA A 10 8.22 9.29 -16.89
CA ALA A 10 7.97 10.67 -17.30
C ALA A 10 6.65 10.80 -18.05
N LYS A 11 6.34 9.83 -18.90
CA LYS A 11 5.06 9.82 -19.62
C LYS A 11 3.90 9.61 -18.67
N VAL A 12 4.03 8.68 -17.73
CA VAL A 12 2.98 8.40 -16.73
C VAL A 12 2.73 9.64 -15.87
N ILE A 13 3.79 10.27 -15.38
CA ILE A 13 3.67 11.50 -14.58
C ILE A 13 2.88 12.55 -15.34
N ARG A 14 3.23 12.76 -16.61
CA ARG A 14 2.56 13.77 -17.44
C ARG A 14 1.07 13.48 -17.57
N VAL A 15 0.72 12.23 -17.85
CA VAL A 15 -0.69 11.83 -17.98
C VAL A 15 -1.45 12.07 -16.68
N LEU A 16 -0.84 11.69 -15.55
CA LEU A 16 -1.46 11.87 -14.25
C LEU A 16 -1.66 13.35 -13.91
N GLU A 17 -0.65 14.17 -14.19
CA GLU A 17 -0.75 15.61 -13.94
C GLU A 17 -1.78 16.28 -14.84
N GLU A 18 -1.82 15.91 -16.12
CA GLU A 18 -2.80 16.45 -17.06
C GLU A 18 -4.24 16.13 -16.65
N ASN A 19 -4.45 15.01 -15.96
CA ASN A 19 -5.76 14.59 -15.49
C ASN A 19 -6.04 15.00 -14.05
N GLU A 20 -5.16 15.80 -13.46
CA GLU A 20 -5.33 16.34 -12.10
C GLU A 20 -5.60 15.26 -11.07
N VAL A 21 -4.84 14.17 -11.15
CA VAL A 21 -4.99 13.02 -10.25
C VAL A 21 -4.54 13.41 -8.84
N GLU A 22 -5.39 13.13 -7.86
CA GLU A 22 -5.13 13.46 -6.46
C GLU A 22 -4.68 12.27 -5.63
N LEU A 23 -4.93 11.06 -6.10
CA LEU A 23 -4.54 9.84 -5.40
C LEU A 23 -4.21 8.75 -6.40
N ILE A 24 -3.11 8.08 -6.17
CA ILE A 24 -2.68 6.92 -6.97
C ILE A 24 -2.73 5.71 -6.07
N CYS A 25 -3.50 4.70 -6.50
CA CYS A 25 -3.65 3.45 -5.75
C CYS A 25 -2.92 2.33 -6.47
N LEU A 26 -1.96 1.72 -5.80
CA LEU A 26 -1.23 0.57 -6.33
C LEU A 26 -1.75 -0.70 -5.66
N ALA A 27 -1.90 -1.75 -6.45
CA ALA A 27 -2.29 -3.06 -5.95
C ALA A 27 -1.62 -4.11 -6.83
N GLY A 28 -0.82 -4.99 -6.22
CA GLY A 28 -0.08 -5.98 -6.99
C GLY A 28 0.96 -5.38 -7.91
N PHE A 29 1.41 -4.16 -7.62
CA PHE A 29 2.39 -3.47 -8.45
C PHE A 29 3.78 -3.98 -8.11
N MET A 30 4.40 -4.62 -9.09
CA MET A 30 5.66 -5.36 -8.88
C MET A 30 6.91 -4.53 -9.17
N ARG A 31 6.75 -3.32 -9.69
CA ARG A 31 7.90 -2.45 -10.01
C ARG A 31 8.20 -1.51 -8.87
N VAL A 32 9.48 -1.23 -8.68
CA VAL A 32 9.90 -0.18 -7.75
C VAL A 32 9.80 1.15 -8.48
N LEU A 33 9.06 2.08 -7.89
CA LEU A 33 8.94 3.43 -8.43
C LEU A 33 10.21 4.22 -8.11
N SER A 34 10.64 5.08 -9.04
CA SER A 34 11.81 5.91 -8.81
C SER A 34 11.52 6.98 -7.75
N GLU A 35 12.59 7.52 -7.18
CA GLU A 35 12.46 8.65 -6.26
C GLU A 35 11.77 9.83 -6.93
N ASP A 36 12.08 10.08 -8.20
CA ASP A 36 11.48 11.17 -8.95
C ASP A 36 9.97 11.00 -9.10
N PHE A 37 9.53 9.76 -9.39
CA PHE A 37 8.10 9.49 -9.49
C PHE A 37 7.40 9.73 -8.16
N VAL A 38 7.94 9.18 -7.08
CA VAL A 38 7.35 9.34 -5.76
C VAL A 38 7.34 10.79 -5.34
N ALA A 39 8.43 11.53 -5.62
CA ALA A 39 8.53 12.94 -5.29
C ALA A 39 7.53 13.81 -6.06
N SER A 40 7.09 13.36 -7.24
CA SER A 40 6.09 14.08 -8.02
C SER A 40 4.69 14.04 -7.39
N PHE A 41 4.45 13.05 -6.53
CA PHE A 41 3.15 12.85 -5.89
C PHE A 41 3.32 12.59 -4.39
N PRO A 42 3.88 13.57 -3.65
CA PRO A 42 4.16 13.37 -2.22
C PRO A 42 2.88 13.13 -1.43
N HIS A 43 2.86 12.04 -0.67
CA HIS A 43 1.71 11.63 0.16
C HIS A 43 0.42 11.43 -0.65
N LYS A 44 0.57 11.04 -1.92
CA LYS A 44 -0.58 10.81 -2.81
C LYS A 44 -0.54 9.43 -3.46
N ILE A 45 0.41 8.59 -3.10
CA ILE A 45 0.50 7.23 -3.61
C ILE A 45 0.32 6.29 -2.44
N ILE A 46 -0.65 5.38 -2.55
CA ILE A 46 -0.86 4.34 -1.54
C ILE A 46 -0.74 2.98 -2.19
N ASN A 47 -0.36 2.00 -1.39
CA ASN A 47 -0.18 0.63 -1.84
C ASN A 47 -0.76 -0.31 -0.79
N ILE A 48 -1.10 -1.52 -1.21
CA ILE A 48 -1.46 -2.59 -0.29
C ILE A 48 -0.45 -3.72 -0.41
N HIS A 49 -0.01 -4.21 0.73
CA HIS A 49 1.01 -5.25 0.82
C HIS A 49 0.48 -6.40 1.67
N PRO A 50 0.62 -7.67 1.21
CA PRO A 50 -0.02 -8.80 1.89
C PRO A 50 0.78 -9.36 3.05
N SER A 51 1.23 -8.49 3.95
CA SER A 51 1.81 -8.87 5.23
C SER A 51 1.55 -7.75 6.24
N LEU A 52 1.83 -8.02 7.51
CA LEU A 52 1.76 -7.00 8.57
C LEU A 52 3.09 -6.28 8.64
N LEU A 53 3.29 -5.30 7.77
CA LEU A 53 4.53 -4.51 7.77
C LEU A 53 4.80 -3.93 9.15
N PRO A 54 6.03 -3.87 9.62
CA PRO A 54 7.28 -4.08 8.90
C PRO A 54 7.70 -5.55 8.72
N ALA A 55 6.89 -6.51 9.15
CA ALA A 55 7.18 -7.91 8.93
C ALA A 55 7.00 -8.27 7.45
N PHE A 56 7.92 -9.07 6.94
CA PHE A 56 7.88 -9.63 5.59
C PHE A 56 7.66 -8.61 4.49
N PRO A 57 8.58 -7.65 4.33
CA PRO A 57 8.57 -6.81 3.13
C PRO A 57 9.01 -7.62 1.91
N GLY A 58 8.80 -7.08 0.72
CA GLY A 58 9.27 -7.70 -0.50
C GLY A 58 8.29 -8.68 -1.11
N LEU A 59 8.82 -9.74 -1.73
CA LEU A 59 8.03 -10.69 -2.51
C LEU A 59 7.84 -12.01 -1.78
N GLN A 60 6.85 -12.80 -2.22
CA GLN A 60 6.58 -14.16 -1.74
C GLN A 60 6.35 -14.20 -0.23
N VAL A 61 5.66 -13.20 0.27
CA VAL A 61 5.53 -12.99 1.71
C VAL A 61 4.64 -14.02 2.38
N GLN A 62 3.67 -14.59 1.66
CA GLN A 62 2.81 -15.63 2.21
C GLN A 62 3.63 -16.88 2.52
N GLN A 63 4.46 -17.30 1.58
CA GLN A 63 5.33 -18.46 1.79
C GLN A 63 6.34 -18.19 2.90
N LYS A 64 6.91 -17.00 2.92
CA LYS A 64 7.86 -16.61 3.96
C LYS A 64 7.24 -16.63 5.34
N ALA A 65 6.01 -16.15 5.47
CA ALA A 65 5.31 -16.16 6.75
C ALA A 65 5.05 -17.58 7.24
N ILE A 66 4.62 -18.46 6.33
CA ILE A 66 4.40 -19.87 6.66
C ILE A 66 5.71 -20.53 7.12
N GLU A 67 6.78 -20.32 6.36
CA GLU A 67 8.07 -20.94 6.69
C GLU A 67 8.67 -20.40 7.97
N TYR A 68 8.47 -19.14 8.27
CA TYR A 68 8.95 -18.56 9.51
C TYR A 68 8.23 -19.13 10.73
N GLY A 69 6.97 -19.51 10.54
CA GLY A 69 6.18 -20.10 11.62
C GLY A 69 5.39 -19.09 12.43
N VAL A 70 5.12 -17.90 11.89
CA VAL A 70 4.24 -16.94 12.59
C VAL A 70 2.82 -17.47 12.59
N ARG A 71 2.06 -17.09 13.60
CA ARG A 71 0.66 -17.54 13.75
C ARG A 71 -0.32 -16.60 13.07
N HIS A 72 0.09 -15.35 12.86
CA HIS A 72 -0.75 -14.32 12.27
C HIS A 72 0.04 -13.55 11.23
N THR A 73 -0.62 -13.21 10.16
CA THR A 73 -0.13 -12.28 9.17
C THR A 73 -1.29 -11.36 8.82
N GLY A 74 -1.30 -10.77 7.65
CA GLY A 74 -2.39 -9.89 7.26
C GLY A 74 -2.03 -9.05 6.05
N CYS A 75 -2.58 -7.86 6.01
CA CYS A 75 -2.27 -6.91 4.94
C CYS A 75 -2.12 -5.51 5.51
N THR A 76 -1.40 -4.67 4.77
CA THR A 76 -1.09 -3.31 5.17
C THR A 76 -1.34 -2.35 4.02
N VAL A 77 -2.12 -1.31 4.26
CA VAL A 77 -2.24 -0.18 3.33
C VAL A 77 -1.33 0.92 3.85
N HIS A 78 -0.44 1.43 3.00
CA HIS A 78 0.55 2.42 3.42
C HIS A 78 0.79 3.44 2.31
N PHE A 79 1.28 4.61 2.72
CA PHE A 79 1.80 5.57 1.76
C PHE A 79 3.10 5.07 1.17
N VAL A 80 3.32 5.34 -0.10
CA VAL A 80 4.53 4.89 -0.80
C VAL A 80 5.61 5.96 -0.67
N VAL A 81 6.79 5.51 -0.26
CA VAL A 81 8.02 6.30 -0.22
C VAL A 81 9.06 5.59 -1.09
N PRO A 82 10.21 6.23 -1.39
CA PRO A 82 11.22 5.56 -2.25
C PRO A 82 11.70 4.21 -1.74
N GLU A 83 11.74 4.03 -0.43
CA GLU A 83 12.13 2.74 0.15
C GLU A 83 10.99 1.75 0.02
N VAL A 84 11.31 0.52 -0.39
CA VAL A 84 10.30 -0.52 -0.62
C VAL A 84 9.58 -0.88 0.68
N ASP A 85 8.25 -0.85 0.63
CA ASP A 85 7.36 -1.26 1.72
C ASP A 85 7.66 -0.57 3.06
N ALA A 86 8.14 0.66 3.02
CA ALA A 86 8.61 1.36 4.21
C ALA A 86 7.83 2.63 4.58
N GLY A 87 6.80 2.97 3.83
CA GLY A 87 6.05 4.20 4.08
C GLY A 87 5.11 4.13 5.28
N PRO A 88 4.61 5.28 5.72
CA PRO A 88 3.68 5.34 6.87
C PRO A 88 2.43 4.49 6.64
N ILE A 89 2.02 3.78 7.67
CA ILE A 89 0.93 2.80 7.60
C ILE A 89 -0.40 3.48 7.88
N ILE A 90 -1.36 3.23 6.99
CA ILE A 90 -2.71 3.79 7.12
C ILE A 90 -3.62 2.81 7.87
N LEU A 91 -3.76 1.59 7.37
CA LEU A 91 -4.61 0.56 7.96
C LEU A 91 -3.94 -0.80 7.82
N GLN A 92 -4.25 -1.68 8.76
CA GLN A 92 -3.81 -3.07 8.73
C GLN A 92 -4.97 -3.98 9.11
N ALA A 93 -4.98 -5.19 8.57
CA ALA A 93 -5.93 -6.22 8.97
C ALA A 93 -5.17 -7.50 9.24
N VAL A 94 -5.55 -8.18 10.31
CA VAL A 94 -4.91 -9.40 10.77
C VAL A 94 -5.61 -10.62 10.19
N VAL A 95 -4.82 -11.61 9.77
CA VAL A 95 -5.31 -12.89 9.23
C VAL A 95 -4.58 -14.01 9.93
N PRO A 96 -5.29 -15.00 10.47
CA PRO A 96 -4.62 -16.15 11.08
C PRO A 96 -4.04 -17.07 10.02
N ILE A 97 -2.93 -17.71 10.35
CA ILE A 97 -2.34 -18.76 9.51
C ILE A 97 -2.77 -20.11 10.11
N GLU A 98 -3.38 -20.96 9.29
CA GLU A 98 -3.85 -22.25 9.72
C GLU A 98 -2.80 -23.30 9.38
N GLN A 99 -2.80 -24.41 10.16
CA GLN A 99 -1.77 -25.44 10.03
C GLN A 99 -1.63 -26.02 8.63
N GLY A 100 -2.71 -26.15 7.91
CA GLY A 100 -2.69 -26.71 6.55
C GLY A 100 -2.50 -25.71 5.44
N ASP A 101 -2.21 -24.45 5.76
CA ASP A 101 -2.13 -23.41 4.73
C ASP A 101 -0.98 -23.64 3.75
N THR A 102 -1.29 -23.38 2.50
CA THR A 102 -0.30 -23.15 1.46
C THR A 102 -0.23 -21.64 1.18
N ALA A 103 0.75 -21.23 0.40
CA ALA A 103 0.83 -19.83 -0.01
C ALA A 103 -0.47 -19.37 -0.68
N GLU A 104 -1.07 -20.25 -1.49
CA GLU A 104 -2.29 -19.94 -2.22
C GLU A 104 -3.51 -19.80 -1.31
N THR A 105 -3.69 -20.70 -0.35
CA THR A 105 -4.84 -20.60 0.56
C THR A 105 -4.71 -19.42 1.49
N LEU A 106 -3.49 -19.11 1.94
CA LEU A 106 -3.24 -17.96 2.78
C LEU A 106 -3.48 -16.67 1.99
N ALA A 107 -2.97 -16.60 0.75
CA ALA A 107 -3.18 -15.43 -0.11
C ALA A 107 -4.67 -15.16 -0.34
N ALA A 108 -5.47 -16.20 -0.53
CA ALA A 108 -6.91 -16.04 -0.73
C ALA A 108 -7.58 -15.45 0.52
N ARG A 109 -7.16 -15.90 1.70
CA ARG A 109 -7.71 -15.36 2.96
C ARG A 109 -7.28 -13.92 3.19
N ILE A 110 -6.03 -13.60 2.88
CA ILE A 110 -5.54 -12.22 2.97
C ILE A 110 -6.30 -11.32 2.01
N LEU A 111 -6.54 -11.79 0.79
CA LEU A 111 -7.24 -11.01 -0.24
C LEU A 111 -8.63 -10.57 0.22
N GLU A 112 -9.35 -11.42 0.95
CA GLU A 112 -10.65 -11.05 1.51
C GLU A 112 -10.54 -9.80 2.38
N LYS A 113 -9.48 -9.71 3.19
CA LYS A 113 -9.24 -8.55 4.04
C LYS A 113 -8.76 -7.34 3.23
N GLU A 114 -7.96 -7.58 2.20
CA GLU A 114 -7.53 -6.48 1.33
C GLU A 114 -8.72 -5.77 0.71
N HIS A 115 -9.72 -6.54 0.27
CA HIS A 115 -10.94 -5.99 -0.33
C HIS A 115 -11.77 -5.16 0.63
N LEU A 116 -11.55 -5.31 1.93
CA LEU A 116 -12.23 -4.51 2.95
C LEU A 116 -11.42 -3.28 3.34
N VAL A 117 -10.12 -3.43 3.56
CA VAL A 117 -9.32 -2.32 4.09
C VAL A 117 -8.87 -1.33 3.03
N TYR A 118 -8.66 -1.77 1.79
CA TYR A 118 -8.19 -0.85 0.76
C TYR A 118 -9.25 0.21 0.43
N PRO A 119 -10.49 -0.16 0.13
CA PRO A 119 -11.53 0.86 -0.08
C PRO A 119 -11.72 1.77 1.12
N LYS A 120 -11.58 1.23 2.33
CA LYS A 120 -11.68 2.04 3.54
C LYS A 120 -10.57 3.09 3.61
N ALA A 121 -9.35 2.72 3.27
CA ALA A 121 -8.23 3.66 3.24
C ALA A 121 -8.44 4.76 2.20
N VAL A 122 -8.92 4.38 1.00
CA VAL A 122 -9.23 5.34 -0.05
C VAL A 122 -10.29 6.33 0.42
N LYS A 123 -11.32 5.84 1.08
CA LYS A 123 -12.39 6.70 1.60
C LYS A 123 -11.86 7.67 2.64
N LEU A 124 -11.01 7.20 3.55
CA LEU A 124 -10.40 8.08 4.55
C LEU A 124 -9.57 9.18 3.90
N PHE A 125 -8.80 8.83 2.87
CA PHE A 125 -8.04 9.81 2.12
C PHE A 125 -8.96 10.84 1.46
N ALA A 126 -10.00 10.37 0.79
CA ALA A 126 -10.93 11.25 0.07
C ALA A 126 -11.68 12.20 1.02
N GLN A 127 -11.92 11.75 2.24
CA GLN A 127 -12.58 12.57 3.26
C GLN A 127 -11.65 13.57 3.95
N GLY A 128 -10.37 13.60 3.59
CA GLY A 128 -9.39 14.49 4.21
C GLY A 128 -9.10 14.15 5.65
N ARG A 129 -9.26 12.89 6.05
CA ARG A 129 -9.13 12.45 7.43
C ARG A 129 -7.75 11.94 7.81
N LEU A 130 -6.82 11.88 6.85
CA LEU A 130 -5.48 11.37 7.10
C LEU A 130 -4.50 12.52 7.24
N SER A 131 -3.63 12.45 8.23
CA SER A 131 -2.48 13.34 8.36
C SER A 131 -1.27 12.54 8.75
N ILE A 132 -0.09 12.98 8.29
CA ILE A 132 1.15 12.27 8.54
C ILE A 132 1.98 13.06 9.54
N GLU A 133 2.43 12.38 10.58
CA GLU A 133 3.26 12.96 11.62
C GLU A 133 4.45 12.02 11.85
N GLY A 134 5.58 12.34 11.24
CA GLY A 134 6.73 11.45 11.22
C GLY A 134 6.41 10.17 10.46
N ARG A 135 6.45 9.04 11.13
CA ARG A 135 6.09 7.74 10.55
C ARG A 135 4.63 7.38 10.80
N ARG A 136 3.92 8.18 11.55
CA ARG A 136 2.55 7.84 11.95
C ARG A 136 1.54 8.50 11.04
N VAL A 137 0.50 7.76 10.70
CA VAL A 137 -0.67 8.32 10.05
C VAL A 137 -1.73 8.51 11.12
N LEU A 138 -2.20 9.73 11.28
CA LEU A 138 -3.26 10.04 12.21
C LEU A 138 -4.56 10.10 11.44
N ILE A 139 -5.60 9.49 12.01
CA ILE A 139 -6.92 9.43 11.38
C ILE A 139 -7.88 10.22 12.24
N SER A 140 -8.45 11.30 11.69
CA SER A 140 -9.44 12.07 12.41
C SER A 140 -10.81 11.40 12.31
N GLU A 141 -11.67 11.62 13.32
CA GLU A 141 -13.00 11.02 13.33
C GLU A 141 -13.92 11.61 12.28
N GLU A 142 -13.73 12.90 12.00
CA GLU A 142 -14.56 13.60 11.03
C GLU A 142 -13.69 14.30 10.01
N GLY A 143 -14.24 14.55 8.84
CA GLY A 143 -13.54 15.28 7.82
C GLY A 143 -13.21 16.70 8.27
N LYS A 144 -12.07 17.22 7.81
CA LYS A 144 -11.60 18.55 8.22
C LYS A 144 -12.45 19.69 7.65
N ASP A 145 -13.19 19.39 6.62
CA ASP A 145 -14.08 20.35 5.97
C ASP A 145 -15.24 20.75 6.85
N ASN A 146 -15.44 20.05 7.95
CA ASN A 146 -16.49 20.40 8.91
C ASN A 146 -16.14 21.60 9.77
N ALA A 147 -14.93 22.05 9.66
CA ALA A 147 -14.46 23.19 10.42
C ALA A 147 -15.12 24.49 9.95
#